data_18a2cc900621c83bb422db4fca793d06
#
_entry.id   18a2cc900621c83bb422db4fca793d06
#
_cell.length_a   1.000
_cell.length_b   1.000
_cell.length_c   1.000
_cell.angle_alpha   90.00
_cell.angle_beta   90.00
_cell.angle_gamma   90.00
#
_symmetry.space_group_name_H-M   'P 1'
#
loop_
_entity.id
_entity.type
_entity.pdbx_description
1 polymer ?
#
loop_
_entity_poly.entity_id
_entity_poly.type
_entity_poly.pdbx_seq_one_letter_code
_entity_poly.pdbx_strand_id
1 'polypeptide(L)'
;MIKDGIDISYCNNTYSKIDFAQVKKQVGFCIIRVGYRGYGDGSLREDKWWKYNVNGCIEHNIPFGVYFFTQAITPKEAEEEAWFVLDRVRGLKLDYPIYIDTEESGHRQNLGRADNLTPNIRTECIKTFCKTIELAGYYAGIYCSENWINNMLHYPDLKAFDFWIANWNRKPKLECGMWQLSAKGMCDGIKGYVDVNKTFKNYPAIMKNNNLNGYSAEQNVWQVTIWGLSDDEYKEVCDWLKEKDFPHDDKVVKEE
;
A
#
# COMPACT_ATOMS: atom_id res chain seq x y z
N MET A 1 23.17 5.60 -13.10
CA MET A 1 23.00 5.82 -11.65
C MET A 1 21.54 6.08 -11.40
N ILE A 2 20.84 5.15 -10.79
CA ILE A 2 19.41 5.28 -10.45
C ILE A 2 19.33 6.25 -9.26
N LYS A 3 19.05 7.53 -9.49
CA LYS A 3 18.76 8.50 -8.41
C LYS A 3 17.28 8.51 -8.04
N ASP A 4 16.45 7.94 -8.89
CA ASP A 4 15.02 7.71 -8.65
C ASP A 4 14.84 6.46 -7.76
N GLY A 5 13.66 5.91 -7.65
CA GLY A 5 13.36 4.77 -6.78
C GLY A 5 13.22 3.47 -7.53
N ILE A 6 13.06 2.42 -6.73
CA ILE A 6 12.71 1.08 -7.21
C ILE A 6 11.47 0.58 -6.48
N ASP A 7 10.74 -0.36 -7.08
CA ASP A 7 9.78 -1.14 -6.32
C ASP A 7 10.22 -2.60 -6.25
N ILE A 8 9.95 -3.22 -5.10
CA ILE A 8 10.46 -4.54 -4.76
C ILE A 8 9.40 -5.42 -4.09
N SER A 9 9.51 -6.70 -4.37
CA SER A 9 8.69 -7.76 -3.77
C SER A 9 9.54 -9.01 -3.51
N TYR A 10 8.87 -10.12 -3.17
CA TYR A 10 9.56 -11.40 -3.06
C TYR A 10 10.30 -11.81 -4.34
N CYS A 11 9.86 -11.34 -5.50
CA CYS A 11 10.48 -11.67 -6.79
C CYS A 11 11.95 -11.26 -6.83
N ASN A 12 12.28 -10.10 -6.27
CA ASN A 12 13.64 -9.55 -6.27
C ASN A 12 14.59 -10.29 -5.31
N ASN A 13 14.06 -11.10 -4.40
CA ASN A 13 14.82 -11.95 -3.49
C ASN A 13 14.90 -13.43 -3.95
N THR A 14 14.41 -13.75 -5.15
CA THR A 14 14.29 -15.15 -5.62
C THR A 14 15.66 -15.78 -5.87
N TYR A 15 16.59 -15.05 -6.44
CA TYR A 15 17.94 -15.56 -6.78
C TYR A 15 18.95 -15.34 -5.65
N SER A 16 18.81 -14.29 -4.87
CA SER A 16 19.60 -13.99 -3.68
C SER A 16 18.88 -12.95 -2.86
N LYS A 17 19.21 -12.86 -1.56
CA LYS A 17 18.75 -11.75 -0.73
C LYS A 17 19.27 -10.43 -1.28
N ILE A 18 18.44 -9.39 -1.23
CA ILE A 18 18.84 -8.02 -1.60
C ILE A 18 19.94 -7.53 -0.64
N ASP A 19 21.01 -6.98 -1.19
CA ASP A 19 22.04 -6.26 -0.43
C ASP A 19 21.67 -4.77 -0.36
N PHE A 20 20.99 -4.37 0.71
CA PHE A 20 20.53 -3.00 0.90
C PHE A 20 21.66 -1.98 1.07
N ALA A 21 22.86 -2.41 1.51
CA ALA A 21 24.03 -1.54 1.56
C ALA A 21 24.50 -1.10 0.16
N GLN A 22 24.36 -1.96 -0.84
CA GLN A 22 24.63 -1.60 -2.23
C GLN A 22 23.46 -0.81 -2.84
N VAL A 23 22.21 -1.24 -2.61
CA VAL A 23 21.02 -0.55 -3.10
C VAL A 23 21.01 0.91 -2.67
N LYS A 24 21.28 1.21 -1.39
CA LYS A 24 21.35 2.59 -0.84
C LYS A 24 22.24 3.54 -1.63
N LYS A 25 23.29 3.05 -2.26
CA LYS A 25 24.22 3.90 -3.02
C LYS A 25 23.62 4.42 -4.33
N GLN A 26 22.53 3.80 -4.81
CA GLN A 26 22.01 4.01 -6.15
C GLN A 26 20.59 4.56 -6.17
N VAL A 27 19.76 4.23 -5.16
CA VAL A 27 18.34 4.61 -5.14
C VAL A 27 18.06 5.73 -4.17
N GLY A 28 17.05 6.53 -4.48
CA GLY A 28 16.51 7.55 -3.60
C GLY A 28 15.44 7.02 -2.66
N PHE A 29 14.70 5.97 -3.09
CA PHE A 29 13.61 5.38 -2.32
C PHE A 29 13.26 3.96 -2.81
N CYS A 30 12.50 3.23 -1.99
CA CYS A 30 11.90 1.94 -2.34
C CYS A 30 10.39 1.97 -2.12
N ILE A 31 9.61 1.28 -2.98
CA ILE A 31 8.22 0.93 -2.72
C ILE A 31 8.15 -0.59 -2.52
N ILE A 32 7.67 -1.03 -1.36
CA ILE A 32 7.81 -2.42 -0.91
C ILE A 32 6.45 -3.11 -0.90
N ARG A 33 6.34 -4.30 -1.49
CA ARG A 33 5.10 -5.06 -1.40
C ARG A 33 4.85 -5.57 0.01
N VAL A 34 3.72 -5.15 0.60
CA VAL A 34 3.25 -5.68 1.88
C VAL A 34 2.74 -7.10 1.72
N GLY A 35 1.93 -7.32 0.69
CA GLY A 35 1.25 -8.58 0.44
C GLY A 35 0.33 -8.52 -0.75
N TYR A 36 -0.54 -9.48 -0.83
CA TYR A 36 -1.51 -9.63 -1.91
C TYR A 36 -2.72 -10.45 -1.47
N ARG A 37 -3.84 -10.30 -2.17
CA ARG A 37 -4.95 -11.24 -2.05
C ARG A 37 -4.76 -12.38 -3.07
N GLY A 38 -5.02 -13.60 -2.65
CA GLY A 38 -4.86 -14.80 -3.47
C GLY A 38 -5.73 -14.78 -4.74
N TYR A 39 -5.15 -15.13 -5.87
CA TYR A 39 -5.78 -15.04 -7.19
C TYR A 39 -7.02 -15.94 -7.35
N GLY A 40 -7.07 -17.07 -6.63
CA GLY A 40 -8.16 -18.03 -6.71
C GLY A 40 -8.99 -18.09 -5.44
N ASP A 41 -8.34 -18.21 -4.28
CA ASP A 41 -8.98 -18.44 -2.99
C ASP A 41 -9.38 -17.15 -2.23
N GLY A 42 -8.87 -15.98 -2.68
CA GLY A 42 -9.16 -14.70 -2.05
C GLY A 42 -8.55 -14.51 -0.66
N SER A 43 -7.64 -15.39 -0.22
CA SER A 43 -6.98 -15.26 1.08
C SER A 43 -5.97 -14.11 1.08
N LEU A 44 -5.89 -13.38 2.20
CA LEU A 44 -4.87 -12.34 2.40
C LEU A 44 -3.53 -13.00 2.73
N ARG A 45 -2.49 -12.59 2.04
CA ARG A 45 -1.14 -13.17 2.17
C ARG A 45 -0.11 -12.06 2.30
N GLU A 46 0.72 -12.16 3.34
CA GLU A 46 1.90 -11.30 3.48
C GLU A 46 2.95 -11.70 2.44
N ASP A 47 3.66 -10.73 1.88
CA ASP A 47 4.83 -11.02 1.05
C ASP A 47 5.90 -11.71 1.92
N LYS A 48 6.38 -12.86 1.50
CA LYS A 48 7.32 -13.68 2.29
C LYS A 48 8.64 -12.98 2.63
N TRP A 49 8.97 -11.88 1.92
CA TRP A 49 10.14 -11.06 2.16
C TRP A 49 9.82 -9.68 2.74
N TRP A 50 8.54 -9.42 3.10
CA TRP A 50 8.09 -8.15 3.64
C TRP A 50 9.00 -7.63 4.77
N LYS A 51 9.14 -8.41 5.84
CA LYS A 51 9.93 -8.02 7.01
C LYS A 51 11.39 -7.77 6.67
N TYR A 52 11.98 -8.62 5.84
CA TYR A 52 13.37 -8.46 5.40
C TYR A 52 13.56 -7.16 4.62
N ASN A 53 12.67 -6.88 3.66
CA ASN A 53 12.77 -5.70 2.80
C ASN A 53 12.56 -4.40 3.59
N VAL A 54 11.60 -4.36 4.51
CA VAL A 54 11.37 -3.21 5.39
C VAL A 54 12.56 -2.97 6.30
N ASN A 55 13.04 -4.01 7.01
CA ASN A 55 14.19 -3.88 7.90
C ASN A 55 15.43 -3.40 7.14
N GLY A 56 15.67 -3.93 5.93
CA GLY A 56 16.77 -3.48 5.09
C GLY A 56 16.69 -2.00 4.71
N CYS A 57 15.49 -1.49 4.41
CA CYS A 57 15.31 -0.05 4.16
C CYS A 57 15.55 0.78 5.43
N ILE A 58 15.04 0.35 6.59
CA ILE A 58 15.21 1.04 7.87
C ILE A 58 16.69 1.08 8.26
N GLU A 59 17.36 -0.07 8.29
CA GLU A 59 18.76 -0.19 8.69
C GLU A 59 19.73 0.64 7.82
N HIS A 60 19.40 0.81 6.54
CA HIS A 60 20.22 1.57 5.60
C HIS A 60 19.70 2.98 5.33
N ASN A 61 18.68 3.44 6.07
CA ASN A 61 18.06 4.76 5.89
C ASN A 61 17.65 5.02 4.43
N ILE A 62 16.99 4.05 3.79
CA ILE A 62 16.37 4.19 2.48
C ILE A 62 14.92 4.63 2.70
N PRO A 63 14.52 5.83 2.26
CA PRO A 63 13.12 6.25 2.33
C PRO A 63 12.22 5.24 1.62
N PHE A 64 11.07 4.92 2.19
CA PHE A 64 10.20 3.92 1.57
C PHE A 64 8.71 4.21 1.73
N GLY A 65 7.94 3.64 0.81
CA GLY A 65 6.50 3.46 0.86
C GLY A 65 6.16 2.01 0.62
N VAL A 66 4.87 1.72 0.48
CA VAL A 66 4.43 0.34 0.35
C VAL A 66 3.32 0.17 -0.68
N TYR A 67 3.14 -1.06 -1.18
CA TYR A 67 1.99 -1.39 -2.02
C TYR A 67 1.38 -2.76 -1.65
N PHE A 68 0.11 -2.91 -1.99
CA PHE A 68 -0.62 -4.17 -1.83
C PHE A 68 -1.27 -4.54 -3.17
N PHE A 69 -0.99 -5.76 -3.66
CA PHE A 69 -1.56 -6.28 -4.90
C PHE A 69 -2.98 -6.78 -4.65
N THR A 70 -3.96 -6.04 -5.16
CA THR A 70 -5.37 -6.36 -4.92
C THR A 70 -5.91 -7.44 -5.84
N GLN A 71 -6.75 -8.28 -5.29
CA GLN A 71 -7.66 -9.16 -5.99
C GLN A 71 -9.07 -9.09 -5.35
N ALA A 72 -9.39 -7.98 -4.69
CA ALA A 72 -10.72 -7.72 -4.14
C ALA A 72 -11.76 -7.65 -5.26
N ILE A 73 -12.90 -8.32 -5.05
CA ILE A 73 -14.05 -8.31 -5.96
C ILE A 73 -15.26 -7.60 -5.36
N THR A 74 -15.15 -7.13 -4.13
CA THR A 74 -16.15 -6.33 -3.43
C THR A 74 -15.48 -5.22 -2.63
N PRO A 75 -16.18 -4.10 -2.36
CA PRO A 75 -15.67 -3.05 -1.47
C PRO A 75 -15.28 -3.56 -0.08
N LYS A 76 -16.03 -4.52 0.48
CA LYS A 76 -15.71 -5.13 1.77
C LYS A 76 -14.34 -5.83 1.75
N GLU A 77 -14.05 -6.59 0.70
CA GLU A 77 -12.74 -7.22 0.56
C GLU A 77 -11.62 -6.19 0.40
N ALA A 78 -11.87 -5.09 -0.30
CA ALA A 78 -10.90 -4.00 -0.43
C ALA A 78 -10.64 -3.29 0.92
N GLU A 79 -11.66 -3.16 1.76
CA GLU A 79 -11.51 -2.68 3.14
C GLU A 79 -10.66 -3.64 3.98
N GLU A 80 -10.90 -4.96 3.88
CA GLU A 80 -10.09 -5.99 4.54
C GLU A 80 -8.61 -5.91 4.10
N GLU A 81 -8.35 -5.66 2.81
CA GLU A 81 -7.00 -5.45 2.28
C GLU A 81 -6.34 -4.20 2.89
N ALA A 82 -7.08 -3.11 3.01
CA ALA A 82 -6.58 -1.89 3.64
C ALA A 82 -6.22 -2.13 5.12
N TRP A 83 -7.09 -2.77 5.89
CA TRP A 83 -6.80 -3.13 7.28
C TRP A 83 -5.61 -4.08 7.41
N PHE A 84 -5.46 -5.03 6.49
CA PHE A 84 -4.30 -5.91 6.43
C PHE A 84 -3.00 -5.13 6.27
N VAL A 85 -2.99 -4.10 5.41
CA VAL A 85 -1.83 -3.23 5.21
C VAL A 85 -1.57 -2.39 6.46
N LEU A 86 -2.59 -1.74 7.00
CA LEU A 86 -2.49 -0.88 8.18
C LEU A 86 -1.90 -1.61 9.39
N ASP A 87 -2.29 -2.86 9.60
CA ASP A 87 -1.73 -3.69 10.66
C ASP A 87 -0.22 -3.92 10.50
N ARG A 88 0.27 -4.10 9.27
CA ARG A 88 1.69 -4.35 8.97
C ARG A 88 2.56 -3.11 9.01
N VAL A 89 1.97 -1.95 8.74
CA VAL A 89 2.73 -0.67 8.76
C VAL A 89 2.61 0.05 10.09
N ARG A 90 1.87 -0.50 11.05
CA ARG A 90 1.71 0.08 12.38
C ARG A 90 3.08 0.32 13.05
N GLY A 91 3.28 1.53 13.55
CA GLY A 91 4.54 1.94 14.19
C GLY A 91 5.69 2.23 13.22
N LEU A 92 5.50 2.06 11.91
CA LEU A 92 6.47 2.47 10.91
C LEU A 92 6.23 3.92 10.47
N LYS A 93 7.31 4.61 10.10
CA LYS A 93 7.26 5.89 9.40
C LYS A 93 7.50 5.65 7.92
N LEU A 94 6.50 5.95 7.09
CA LEU A 94 6.60 5.79 5.65
C LEU A 94 6.83 7.15 4.99
N ASP A 95 7.94 7.31 4.30
CA ASP A 95 8.25 8.53 3.54
C ASP A 95 7.44 8.68 2.26
N TYR A 96 6.86 7.59 1.77
CA TYR A 96 6.08 7.48 0.53
C TYR A 96 4.70 6.90 0.80
N PRO A 97 3.76 7.05 -0.16
CA PRO A 97 2.38 6.59 0.01
C PRO A 97 2.23 5.08 0.26
N ILE A 98 1.02 4.71 0.67
CA ILE A 98 0.48 3.35 0.60
C ILE A 98 -0.31 3.24 -0.69
N TYR A 99 0.11 2.37 -1.60
CA TYR A 99 -0.54 2.16 -2.90
C TYR A 99 -1.39 0.89 -2.93
N ILE A 100 -2.61 1.01 -3.46
CA ILE A 100 -3.32 -0.17 -3.98
C ILE A 100 -2.81 -0.42 -5.39
N ASP A 101 -2.36 -1.64 -5.65
CA ASP A 101 -1.88 -2.08 -6.95
C ASP A 101 -2.98 -2.88 -7.65
N THR A 102 -3.49 -2.32 -8.75
CA THR A 102 -4.55 -2.91 -9.56
C THR A 102 -4.09 -3.07 -11.00
N GLU A 103 -3.90 -4.31 -11.39
CA GLU A 103 -3.44 -4.69 -12.72
C GLU A 103 -3.91 -6.11 -13.09
N GLU A 104 -3.67 -6.55 -14.32
CA GLU A 104 -3.94 -7.93 -14.71
C GLU A 104 -3.03 -8.88 -13.92
N SER A 105 -3.60 -10.00 -13.46
CA SER A 105 -2.85 -11.00 -12.66
C SER A 105 -1.71 -11.68 -13.45
N GLY A 106 -1.66 -11.50 -14.75
CA GLY A 106 -0.63 -12.05 -15.64
C GLY A 106 -0.82 -13.52 -16.01
N HIS A 107 -1.87 -14.17 -15.54
CA HIS A 107 -2.15 -15.59 -15.80
C HIS A 107 -3.15 -15.76 -16.93
N ARG A 108 -2.70 -15.63 -18.19
CA ARG A 108 -3.57 -15.79 -19.39
C ARG A 108 -4.42 -17.05 -19.43
N GLN A 109 -4.00 -18.14 -18.79
CA GLN A 109 -4.74 -19.40 -18.75
C GLN A 109 -5.62 -19.55 -17.50
N ASN A 110 -5.28 -18.87 -16.43
CA ASN A 110 -6.03 -18.83 -15.17
C ASN A 110 -6.12 -17.38 -14.72
N LEU A 111 -7.13 -16.68 -15.18
CA LEU A 111 -7.40 -15.30 -14.79
C LEU A 111 -7.56 -15.19 -13.27
N GLY A 112 -7.01 -14.16 -12.69
CA GLY A 112 -7.26 -13.80 -11.30
C GLY A 112 -8.72 -13.42 -11.09
N ARG A 113 -9.20 -13.58 -9.88
CA ARG A 113 -10.60 -13.34 -9.52
C ARG A 113 -11.06 -11.89 -9.82
N ALA A 114 -10.14 -10.93 -9.81
CA ALA A 114 -10.44 -9.52 -10.09
C ALA A 114 -10.24 -9.13 -11.57
N ASP A 115 -9.68 -9.99 -12.43
CA ASP A 115 -9.33 -9.61 -13.81
C ASP A 115 -10.55 -9.23 -14.65
N ASN A 116 -11.69 -9.91 -14.44
CA ASN A 116 -12.94 -9.70 -15.18
C ASN A 116 -13.93 -8.74 -14.50
N LEU A 117 -13.49 -7.97 -13.49
CA LEU A 117 -14.36 -6.98 -12.87
C LEU A 117 -14.74 -5.87 -13.85
N THR A 118 -15.99 -5.42 -13.75
CA THR A 118 -16.40 -4.20 -14.43
C THR A 118 -15.65 -3.00 -13.89
N PRO A 119 -15.45 -1.94 -14.71
CA PRO A 119 -14.82 -0.71 -14.24
C PRO A 119 -15.48 -0.12 -12.98
N ASN A 120 -16.80 -0.18 -12.87
CA ASN A 120 -17.53 0.35 -11.71
C ASN A 120 -17.18 -0.39 -10.43
N ILE A 121 -17.23 -1.73 -10.42
CA ILE A 121 -16.91 -2.53 -9.22
C ILE A 121 -15.45 -2.32 -8.82
N ARG A 122 -14.53 -2.37 -9.79
CA ARG A 122 -13.10 -2.13 -9.55
C ARG A 122 -12.85 -0.75 -8.95
N THR A 123 -13.50 0.28 -9.48
CA THR A 123 -13.38 1.65 -8.99
C THR A 123 -13.88 1.78 -7.56
N GLU A 124 -15.00 1.17 -7.20
CA GLU A 124 -15.52 1.19 -5.84
C GLU A 124 -14.60 0.43 -4.86
N CYS A 125 -14.01 -0.70 -5.25
CA CYS A 125 -12.99 -1.39 -4.45
C CYS A 125 -11.78 -0.48 -4.18
N ILE A 126 -11.22 0.14 -5.23
CA ILE A 126 -10.08 1.05 -5.10
C ILE A 126 -10.42 2.23 -4.19
N LYS A 127 -11.58 2.85 -4.40
CA LYS A 127 -12.07 3.96 -3.58
C LYS A 127 -12.18 3.59 -2.11
N THR A 128 -12.71 2.41 -1.83
CA THR A 128 -12.87 1.91 -0.46
C THR A 128 -11.51 1.70 0.20
N PHE A 129 -10.58 1.02 -0.47
CA PHE A 129 -9.21 0.86 0.03
C PHE A 129 -8.57 2.22 0.35
N CYS A 130 -8.53 3.13 -0.63
CA CYS A 130 -7.88 4.43 -0.45
C CYS A 130 -8.50 5.24 0.68
N LYS A 131 -9.84 5.29 0.78
CA LYS A 131 -10.51 5.99 1.88
C LYS A 131 -10.19 5.38 3.24
N THR A 132 -10.15 4.06 3.35
CA THR A 132 -9.76 3.37 4.61
C THR A 132 -8.34 3.74 5.02
N ILE A 133 -7.40 3.78 4.07
CA ILE A 133 -6.02 4.21 4.31
C ILE A 133 -5.96 5.68 4.76
N GLU A 134 -6.70 6.59 4.07
CA GLU A 134 -6.71 8.01 4.42
C GLU A 134 -7.35 8.27 5.78
N LEU A 135 -8.45 7.60 6.11
CA LEU A 135 -9.08 7.68 7.43
C LEU A 135 -8.14 7.24 8.55
N ALA A 136 -7.19 6.36 8.24
CA ALA A 136 -6.14 5.92 9.15
C ALA A 136 -4.97 6.90 9.29
N GLY A 137 -5.02 8.08 8.65
CA GLY A 137 -3.97 9.08 8.71
C GLY A 137 -2.77 8.77 7.81
N TYR A 138 -2.96 7.92 6.79
CA TYR A 138 -1.93 7.62 5.80
C TYR A 138 -2.29 8.23 4.44
N TYR A 139 -1.28 8.48 3.64
CA TYR A 139 -1.44 8.98 2.27
C TYR A 139 -1.68 7.79 1.32
N ALA A 140 -2.87 7.74 0.74
CA ALA A 140 -3.24 6.69 -0.21
C ALA A 140 -2.86 7.06 -1.63
N GLY A 141 -2.51 6.05 -2.44
CA GLY A 141 -2.30 6.18 -3.87
C GLY A 141 -2.74 4.93 -4.63
N ILE A 142 -2.80 5.06 -5.95
CA ILE A 142 -3.27 4.01 -6.86
C ILE A 142 -2.15 3.71 -7.86
N TYR A 143 -1.69 2.45 -7.89
CA TYR A 143 -0.82 1.97 -8.95
C TYR A 143 -1.64 1.22 -10.01
N CYS A 144 -1.41 1.58 -11.26
CA CYS A 144 -1.88 0.86 -12.44
C CYS A 144 -1.17 1.34 -13.70
N SER A 145 -1.35 0.63 -14.82
CA SER A 145 -0.90 1.12 -16.12
C SER A 145 -1.79 2.26 -16.64
N GLU A 146 -1.24 3.13 -17.48
CA GLU A 146 -2.03 4.18 -18.14
C GLU A 146 -3.19 3.59 -18.99
N ASN A 147 -2.97 2.41 -19.59
CA ASN A 147 -4.02 1.69 -20.30
C ASN A 147 -5.15 1.23 -19.36
N TRP A 148 -4.79 0.82 -18.16
CA TRP A 148 -5.74 0.37 -17.13
C TRP A 148 -6.66 1.50 -16.69
N ILE A 149 -6.10 2.71 -16.47
CA ILE A 149 -6.87 3.91 -16.14
C ILE A 149 -7.93 4.21 -17.21
N ASN A 150 -7.56 4.10 -18.48
CA ASN A 150 -8.44 4.47 -19.58
C ASN A 150 -9.56 3.45 -19.85
N ASN A 151 -9.36 2.17 -19.53
CA ASN A 151 -10.25 1.09 -19.95
C ASN A 151 -10.88 0.31 -18.79
N MET A 152 -10.24 0.28 -17.63
CA MET A 152 -10.63 -0.60 -16.52
C MET A 152 -11.07 0.15 -15.26
N LEU A 153 -10.98 1.49 -15.27
CA LEU A 153 -11.34 2.36 -14.15
C LEU A 153 -12.28 3.48 -14.59
N HIS A 154 -13.08 3.97 -13.67
CA HIS A 154 -13.80 5.23 -13.84
C HIS A 154 -12.96 6.36 -13.23
N TYR A 155 -12.00 6.86 -14.02
CA TYR A 155 -11.00 7.85 -13.58
C TYR A 155 -11.59 9.09 -12.89
N PRO A 156 -12.73 9.69 -13.34
CA PRO A 156 -13.32 10.85 -12.66
C PRO A 156 -13.58 10.66 -11.17
N ASP A 157 -13.91 9.44 -10.75
CA ASP A 157 -14.19 9.13 -9.34
C ASP A 157 -12.93 8.90 -8.49
N LEU A 158 -11.79 8.73 -9.15
CA LEU A 158 -10.50 8.42 -8.52
C LEU A 158 -9.51 9.58 -8.58
N LYS A 159 -9.80 10.65 -9.32
CA LYS A 159 -8.90 11.78 -9.56
C LYS A 159 -8.47 12.56 -8.30
N ALA A 160 -9.17 12.35 -7.19
CA ALA A 160 -8.81 12.95 -5.90
C ALA A 160 -7.62 12.25 -5.24
N PHE A 161 -7.37 10.98 -5.61
CA PHE A 161 -6.24 10.21 -5.13
C PHE A 161 -5.01 10.42 -6.01
N ASP A 162 -3.85 10.13 -5.45
CA ASP A 162 -2.60 10.19 -6.20
C ASP A 162 -2.39 8.93 -7.04
N PHE A 163 -1.74 9.09 -8.18
CA PHE A 163 -1.46 7.98 -9.08
C PHE A 163 0.05 7.70 -9.17
N TRP A 164 0.37 6.42 -9.14
CA TRP A 164 1.63 5.84 -9.58
C TRP A 164 1.36 5.06 -10.87
N ILE A 165 1.76 5.65 -12.01
CA ILE A 165 1.38 5.13 -13.33
C ILE A 165 2.53 4.37 -13.98
N ALA A 166 2.26 3.13 -14.40
CA ALA A 166 3.18 2.37 -15.23
C ALA A 166 2.99 2.72 -16.72
N ASN A 167 4.07 3.12 -17.35
CA ASN A 167 4.17 3.25 -18.81
C ASN A 167 5.66 3.17 -19.21
N TRP A 168 6.08 2.05 -19.77
CA TRP A 168 7.48 1.79 -20.07
C TRP A 168 7.95 2.33 -21.43
N ASN A 169 7.04 2.91 -22.20
CA ASN A 169 7.35 3.45 -23.52
C ASN A 169 7.57 4.98 -23.51
N ARG A 170 6.88 5.68 -22.63
CA ARG A 170 6.93 7.15 -22.53
C ARG A 170 6.39 7.61 -21.17
N LYS A 171 6.69 8.87 -20.85
CA LYS A 171 6.05 9.52 -19.69
C LYS A 171 4.51 9.48 -19.83
N PRO A 172 3.77 9.14 -18.77
CA PRO A 172 2.32 9.19 -18.77
C PRO A 172 1.77 10.55 -19.22
N LYS A 173 0.65 10.54 -19.94
CA LYS A 173 -0.05 11.78 -20.32
C LYS A 173 -0.88 12.33 -19.18
N LEU A 174 -1.39 11.45 -18.33
CA LEU A 174 -2.13 11.82 -17.12
C LEU A 174 -1.17 12.33 -16.05
N GLU A 175 -1.64 13.28 -15.27
CA GLU A 175 -0.92 13.77 -14.10
C GLU A 175 -0.80 12.65 -13.08
N CYS A 176 0.39 12.46 -12.54
CA CYS A 176 0.68 11.45 -11.52
C CYS A 176 1.80 11.93 -10.59
N GLY A 177 1.78 11.47 -9.37
CA GLY A 177 2.85 11.76 -8.42
C GLY A 177 4.07 10.87 -8.62
N MET A 178 3.88 9.67 -9.20
CA MET A 178 4.95 8.72 -9.49
C MET A 178 4.74 8.01 -10.83
N TRP A 179 5.82 7.72 -11.50
CA TRP A 179 5.87 7.01 -12.77
C TRP A 179 6.79 5.80 -12.68
N GLN A 180 6.28 4.59 -12.94
CA GLN A 180 7.10 3.40 -13.21
C GLN A 180 7.50 3.41 -14.67
N LEU A 181 8.79 3.67 -14.90
CA LEU A 181 9.31 3.94 -16.25
C LEU A 181 9.96 2.74 -16.92
N SER A 182 10.27 1.70 -16.15
CA SER A 182 10.89 0.47 -16.67
C SER A 182 10.70 -0.70 -15.71
N ALA A 183 10.48 -1.89 -16.25
CA ALA A 183 10.55 -3.16 -15.53
C ALA A 183 11.89 -3.90 -15.76
N LYS A 184 12.90 -3.22 -16.32
CA LYS A 184 14.19 -3.83 -16.70
C LYS A 184 15.38 -3.00 -16.19
N GLY A 185 15.23 -2.35 -15.04
CA GLY A 185 16.34 -1.69 -14.37
C GLY A 185 17.35 -2.69 -13.83
N MET A 186 18.55 -2.21 -13.60
CA MET A 186 19.62 -2.96 -12.89
C MET A 186 20.06 -2.14 -11.71
N CYS A 187 20.19 -2.79 -10.56
CA CYS A 187 20.62 -2.16 -9.31
C CYS A 187 21.59 -3.10 -8.60
N ASP A 188 22.81 -2.60 -8.31
CA ASP A 188 23.76 -3.39 -7.53
C ASP A 188 23.16 -3.75 -6.18
N GLY A 189 23.30 -4.99 -5.78
CA GLY A 189 22.66 -5.55 -4.60
C GLY A 189 21.36 -6.30 -4.90
N ILE A 190 20.82 -6.21 -6.15
CA ILE A 190 19.66 -6.99 -6.61
C ILE A 190 20.09 -7.84 -7.80
N LYS A 191 19.85 -9.14 -7.72
CA LYS A 191 20.15 -10.06 -8.83
C LYS A 191 18.96 -10.15 -9.78
N GLY A 192 19.16 -9.75 -11.03
CA GLY A 192 18.14 -9.70 -12.06
C GLY A 192 17.60 -8.28 -12.28
N TYR A 193 16.47 -8.18 -12.94
CA TYR A 193 15.82 -6.91 -13.20
C TYR A 193 15.02 -6.41 -12.00
N VAL A 194 14.92 -5.10 -11.90
CA VAL A 194 14.09 -4.40 -10.92
C VAL A 194 13.31 -3.28 -11.59
N ASP A 195 12.11 -3.02 -11.10
CA ASP A 195 11.28 -1.91 -11.56
C ASP A 195 11.85 -0.58 -11.12
N VAL A 196 11.84 0.40 -12.03
CA VAL A 196 12.43 1.73 -11.82
C VAL A 196 11.35 2.79 -11.85
N ASN A 197 11.40 3.67 -10.85
CA ASN A 197 10.38 4.67 -10.59
C ASN A 197 10.97 6.07 -10.52
N LYS A 198 10.18 7.04 -11.00
CA LYS A 198 10.46 8.47 -10.88
C LYS A 198 9.32 9.15 -10.16
N THR A 199 9.62 9.94 -9.13
CA THR A 199 8.64 10.77 -8.46
C THR A 199 8.61 12.19 -9.00
N PHE A 200 7.42 12.80 -9.03
CA PHE A 200 7.19 14.20 -9.38
C PHE A 200 6.77 15.04 -8.17
N LYS A 201 6.55 14.40 -7.02
CA LYS A 201 6.20 15.02 -5.75
C LYS A 201 7.30 14.79 -4.72
N ASN A 202 7.46 15.73 -3.81
CA ASN A 202 8.32 15.55 -2.64
C ASN A 202 7.52 14.87 -1.52
N TYR A 203 7.31 13.55 -1.65
CA TYR A 203 6.53 12.78 -0.69
C TYR A 203 7.06 12.87 0.75
N PRO A 204 8.38 12.76 1.02
CA PRO A 204 8.88 12.91 2.39
C PRO A 204 8.48 14.23 3.03
N ALA A 205 8.49 15.33 2.27
CA ALA A 205 8.03 16.64 2.78
C ALA A 205 6.51 16.66 2.99
N ILE A 206 5.74 16.06 2.07
CA ILE A 206 4.28 15.96 2.20
C ILE A 206 3.90 15.19 3.47
N MET A 207 4.51 14.03 3.72
CA MET A 207 4.20 13.21 4.90
C MET A 207 4.50 13.96 6.19
N LYS A 208 5.70 14.55 6.29
CA LYS A 208 6.13 15.30 7.47
C LYS A 208 5.27 16.53 7.74
N ASN A 209 5.02 17.35 6.71
CA ASN A 209 4.32 18.63 6.87
C ASN A 209 2.83 18.46 7.20
N ASN A 210 2.24 17.32 6.82
CA ASN A 210 0.84 17.03 7.07
C ASN A 210 0.62 15.99 8.18
N ASN A 211 1.67 15.60 8.91
CA ASN A 211 1.61 14.61 9.98
C ASN A 211 0.98 13.27 9.52
N LEU A 212 1.30 12.81 8.32
CA LEU A 212 0.81 11.56 7.75
C LEU A 212 1.81 10.42 7.91
N ASN A 213 1.37 9.19 7.65
CA ASN A 213 2.24 8.02 7.51
C ASN A 213 3.12 7.74 8.76
N GLY A 214 2.58 7.95 9.94
CA GLY A 214 3.32 7.74 11.20
C GLY A 214 4.28 8.88 11.58
N TYR A 215 4.24 10.01 10.88
CA TYR A 215 4.99 11.22 11.25
C TYR A 215 4.31 12.08 12.30
N SER A 216 3.05 11.81 12.68
CA SER A 216 2.41 12.52 13.79
C SER A 216 3.15 12.21 15.09
N ALA A 217 3.35 13.24 15.92
CA ALA A 217 3.96 13.10 17.26
C ALA A 217 3.03 12.34 18.22
N GLU A 218 1.75 12.29 17.92
CA GLU A 218 0.75 11.51 18.63
C GLU A 218 0.48 10.24 17.81
N GLN A 219 0.64 9.08 18.43
CA GLN A 219 0.07 7.85 17.89
C GLN A 219 -1.37 8.18 17.51
N ASN A 220 -1.78 7.87 16.27
CA ASN A 220 -3.18 8.01 15.88
C ASN A 220 -4.01 7.19 16.87
N VAL A 221 -4.54 7.84 17.88
CA VAL A 221 -5.48 7.22 18.80
C VAL A 221 -6.79 7.16 18.02
N TRP A 222 -7.13 5.97 17.55
CA TRP A 222 -8.44 5.72 16.98
C TRP A 222 -9.47 5.90 18.08
N GLN A 223 -10.29 6.92 17.98
CA GLN A 223 -11.46 7.01 18.82
C GLN A 223 -12.62 6.33 18.07
N VAL A 224 -12.89 5.09 18.42
CA VAL A 224 -14.12 4.41 18.00
C VAL A 224 -15.15 4.64 19.09
N THR A 225 -16.18 5.40 18.78
CA THR A 225 -17.31 5.59 19.67
C THR A 225 -18.42 4.65 19.23
N ILE A 226 -18.71 3.64 20.05
CA ILE A 226 -19.78 2.68 19.79
C ILE A 226 -20.93 3.02 20.75
N TRP A 227 -22.09 3.27 20.19
CA TRP A 227 -23.29 3.62 20.96
C TRP A 227 -24.21 2.40 21.14
N GLY A 228 -24.90 2.35 22.28
CA GLY A 228 -25.99 1.41 22.51
C GLY A 228 -25.56 -0.04 22.74
N LEU A 229 -24.32 -0.27 23.17
CA LEU A 229 -23.87 -1.61 23.59
C LEU A 229 -24.51 -1.99 24.93
N SER A 230 -24.95 -3.23 25.03
CA SER A 230 -25.20 -3.89 26.31
C SER A 230 -23.89 -4.13 27.06
N ASP A 231 -23.96 -4.38 28.37
CA ASP A 231 -22.76 -4.66 29.19
C ASP A 231 -21.98 -5.89 28.68
N ASP A 232 -22.66 -6.90 28.14
CA ASP A 232 -22.02 -8.10 27.57
C ASP A 232 -21.29 -7.77 26.26
N GLU A 233 -21.92 -7.04 25.32
CA GLU A 233 -21.29 -6.61 24.07
C GLU A 233 -20.11 -5.67 24.30
N TYR A 234 -20.21 -4.76 25.28
CA TYR A 234 -19.11 -3.91 25.69
C TYR A 234 -17.90 -4.74 26.17
N LYS A 235 -18.15 -5.76 26.98
CA LYS A 235 -17.12 -6.66 27.47
C LYS A 235 -16.46 -7.43 26.32
N GLU A 236 -17.24 -7.95 25.38
CA GLU A 236 -16.71 -8.64 24.19
C GLU A 236 -15.78 -7.74 23.37
N VAL A 237 -16.17 -6.47 23.16
CA VAL A 237 -15.34 -5.49 22.44
C VAL A 237 -14.05 -5.20 23.19
N CYS A 238 -14.11 -5.00 24.51
CA CYS A 238 -12.91 -4.78 25.33
C CYS A 238 -11.96 -5.99 25.33
N ASP A 239 -12.49 -7.19 25.43
CA ASP A 239 -11.70 -8.41 25.39
C ASP A 239 -11.04 -8.61 24.02
N TRP A 240 -11.76 -8.30 22.93
CA TRP A 240 -11.21 -8.31 21.57
C TRP A 240 -10.09 -7.28 21.38
N LEU A 241 -10.26 -6.04 21.90
CA LEU A 241 -9.23 -5.00 21.85
C LEU A 241 -7.97 -5.43 22.62
N LYS A 242 -8.12 -6.07 23.79
CA LYS A 242 -7.02 -6.63 24.58
C LYS A 242 -6.29 -7.75 23.86
N GLU A 243 -7.04 -8.69 23.27
CA GLU A 243 -6.47 -9.79 22.48
C GLU A 243 -5.63 -9.30 21.31
N LYS A 244 -6.02 -8.18 20.70
CA LYS A 244 -5.31 -7.56 19.55
C LYS A 244 -4.23 -6.55 19.96
N ASP A 245 -3.97 -6.38 21.25
CA ASP A 245 -3.01 -5.42 21.80
C ASP A 245 -3.28 -3.96 21.32
N PHE A 246 -4.55 -3.62 21.14
CA PHE A 246 -4.95 -2.24 20.85
C PHE A 246 -4.93 -1.42 22.15
N PRO A 247 -4.21 -0.28 22.17
CA PRO A 247 -4.33 0.64 23.30
C PRO A 247 -5.77 1.16 23.35
N HIS A 248 -6.45 0.96 24.47
CA HIS A 248 -7.81 1.43 24.71
C HIS A 248 -7.90 2.08 26.08
N ASP A 249 -8.74 3.10 26.19
CA ASP A 249 -9.06 3.78 27.44
C ASP A 249 -10.53 3.49 27.77
N ASP A 250 -10.75 2.76 28.86
CA ASP A 250 -12.08 2.32 29.30
C ASP A 250 -12.85 3.51 29.93
N LYS A 251 -13.32 4.46 29.10
CA LYS A 251 -14.23 5.51 29.54
C LYS A 251 -15.66 5.18 29.16
N VAL A 252 -16.40 4.65 30.13
CA VAL A 252 -17.85 4.55 30.00
C VAL A 252 -18.47 5.92 30.31
N VAL A 253 -18.97 6.60 29.31
CA VAL A 253 -19.82 7.79 29.53
C VAL A 253 -21.25 7.30 29.67
N LYS A 254 -21.76 7.29 30.88
CA LYS A 254 -23.21 7.09 31.11
C LYS A 254 -23.86 8.45 30.88
N GLU A 255 -24.71 8.56 29.86
CA GLU A 255 -25.64 9.70 29.79
C GLU A 255 -26.68 9.54 30.92
N GLU A 256 -26.82 10.60 31.74
CA GLU A 256 -27.88 10.77 32.72
C GLU A 256 -29.22 11.14 32.03
#